data_a897fc085cb06978db8cd7261e692ab4
#
_entry.id   a897fc085cb06978db8cd7261e692ab4
#
_cell.length_a   1.000
_cell.length_b   1.000
_cell.length_c   1.000
_cell.angle_alpha   90.00
_cell.angle_beta   90.00
_cell.angle_gamma   90.00
#
_symmetry.space_group_name_H-M   'P 1'
#
loop_
_entity.id
_entity.type
_entity.pdbx_description
1 polymer ?
#
loop_
_entity_poly.entity_id
_entity_poly.type
_entity_poly.pdbx_seq_one_letter_code
_entity_poly.pdbx_strand_id
1 'polypeptide(L)'
;ELDNQMQHINEECQDLRGNMDSLAISSSSIGELAAPSKLIEKHLEESTQIMGAMVQDAFYMLDNKVLLNCLNSAVDAHHNWLNTLAEMAQTGTLKVLQTDCTKCGLGHFYYAFKPVNPQILQIWNGLESKHKTFHTYGTEMIRCIQSGHNGELQQIYQKAEACSKDLIADFQSVIRIIESLSKDGIRIFERETNVPM
;
A
#
# COMPACT_ATOMS: atom_id res chain seq x y z
N GLU A 1 24.11 60.19 6.19
CA GLU A 1 23.52 58.96 6.84
C GLU A 1 22.25 58.52 6.12
N LEU A 2 21.31 59.42 5.81
CA LEU A 2 20.08 59.14 5.05
C LEU A 2 20.40 58.75 3.59
N ASP A 3 21.34 59.34 2.94
CA ASP A 3 21.73 59.03 1.54
C ASP A 3 22.30 57.61 1.43
N ASN A 4 23.11 57.19 2.42
CA ASN A 4 23.63 55.81 2.43
C ASN A 4 22.54 54.77 2.66
N GLN A 5 21.54 55.08 3.49
CA GLN A 5 20.39 54.21 3.70
C GLN A 5 19.49 54.09 2.46
N MET A 6 19.27 55.19 1.77
CA MET A 6 18.54 55.23 0.49
C MET A 6 19.24 54.41 -0.60
N GLN A 7 20.57 54.49 -0.66
CA GLN A 7 21.36 53.70 -1.61
C GLN A 7 21.28 52.22 -1.33
N HIS A 8 21.39 51.82 -0.07
CA HIS A 8 21.26 50.44 0.38
C HIS A 8 19.86 49.87 0.06
N ILE A 9 18.81 50.63 0.33
CA ILE A 9 17.44 50.23 0.02
C ILE A 9 17.26 50.06 -1.51
N ASN A 10 17.88 50.90 -2.34
CA ASN A 10 17.80 50.82 -3.77
C ASN A 10 18.51 49.54 -4.30
N GLU A 11 19.65 49.19 -3.72
CA GLU A 11 20.41 47.97 -4.06
C GLU A 11 19.59 46.72 -3.66
N GLU A 12 19.01 46.70 -2.46
CA GLU A 12 18.13 45.59 -2.01
C GLU A 12 16.89 45.47 -2.89
N CYS A 13 16.30 46.57 -3.33
CA CYS A 13 15.16 46.56 -4.28
C CYS A 13 15.54 45.98 -5.65
N GLN A 14 16.75 46.25 -6.12
CA GLN A 14 17.24 45.68 -7.40
C GLN A 14 17.46 44.16 -7.26
N ASP A 15 18.08 43.72 -6.17
CA ASP A 15 18.29 42.29 -5.88
C ASP A 15 16.96 41.55 -5.74
N LEU A 16 15.98 42.18 -5.08
CA LEU A 16 14.65 41.61 -4.95
C LEU A 16 13.94 41.43 -6.30
N ARG A 17 14.07 42.40 -7.20
CA ARG A 17 13.54 42.29 -8.57
C ARG A 17 14.22 41.16 -9.34
N GLY A 18 15.53 41.00 -9.26
CA GLY A 18 16.25 39.91 -9.90
C GLY A 18 15.81 38.53 -9.38
N ASN A 19 15.59 38.44 -8.07
CA ASN A 19 15.07 37.22 -7.46
C ASN A 19 13.63 36.90 -7.89
N MET A 20 12.77 37.92 -8.02
CA MET A 20 11.39 37.75 -8.52
C MET A 20 11.37 37.30 -9.97
N ASP A 21 12.20 37.85 -10.83
CA ASP A 21 12.32 37.44 -12.24
C ASP A 21 12.79 35.96 -12.33
N SER A 22 13.80 35.59 -11.57
CA SER A 22 14.29 34.21 -11.48
C SER A 22 13.21 33.23 -10.98
N LEU A 23 12.42 33.66 -10.00
CA LEU A 23 11.29 32.87 -9.48
C LEU A 23 10.18 32.70 -10.53
N ALA A 24 9.87 33.74 -11.29
CA ALA A 24 8.90 33.69 -12.37
C ALA A 24 9.31 32.71 -13.48
N ILE A 25 10.60 32.74 -13.87
CA ILE A 25 11.15 31.80 -14.85
C ILE A 25 11.08 30.36 -14.32
N SER A 26 11.49 30.14 -13.07
CA SER A 26 11.43 28.82 -12.44
C SER A 26 9.99 28.30 -12.34
N SER A 27 9.04 29.17 -11.98
CA SER A 27 7.60 28.82 -11.90
C SER A 27 7.04 28.44 -13.28
N SER A 28 7.43 29.16 -14.34
CA SER A 28 7.05 28.83 -15.73
C SER A 28 7.59 27.47 -16.14
N SER A 29 8.86 27.19 -15.86
CA SER A 29 9.50 25.90 -16.17
C SER A 29 8.84 24.72 -15.43
N ILE A 30 8.42 24.91 -14.18
CA ILE A 30 7.66 23.91 -13.42
C ILE A 30 6.30 23.67 -14.10
N GLY A 31 5.63 24.71 -14.56
CA GLY A 31 4.36 24.60 -15.28
C GLY A 31 4.50 23.82 -16.59
N GLU A 32 5.59 24.02 -17.33
CA GLU A 32 5.88 23.28 -18.56
C GLU A 32 6.14 21.78 -18.33
N LEU A 33 6.68 21.41 -17.16
CA LEU A 33 6.93 20.02 -16.78
C LEU A 33 5.66 19.29 -16.30
N ALA A 34 4.63 20.01 -15.90
CA ALA A 34 3.41 19.41 -15.35
C ALA A 34 2.63 18.60 -16.40
N ALA A 35 2.52 19.05 -17.63
CA ALA A 35 1.80 18.35 -18.70
C ALA A 35 2.50 17.03 -19.11
N PRO A 36 3.82 17.00 -19.36
CA PRO A 36 4.55 15.75 -19.58
C PRO A 36 4.46 14.77 -18.40
N SER A 37 4.51 15.27 -17.15
CA SER A 37 4.34 14.43 -15.96
C SER A 37 2.99 13.72 -15.92
N LYS A 38 1.90 14.43 -16.24
CA LYS A 38 0.55 13.81 -16.33
C LYS A 38 0.48 12.75 -17.43
N LEU A 39 1.17 12.96 -18.54
CA LEU A 39 1.21 11.98 -19.62
C LEU A 39 1.96 10.72 -19.21
N ILE A 40 3.08 10.87 -18.49
CA ILE A 40 3.84 9.75 -17.94
C ILE A 40 3.00 8.98 -16.91
N GLU A 41 2.33 9.68 -16.02
CA GLU A 41 1.41 9.08 -15.03
C GLU A 41 0.34 8.23 -15.72
N LYS A 42 -0.31 8.77 -16.74
CA LYS A 42 -1.31 8.03 -17.53
C LYS A 42 -0.72 6.79 -18.21
N HIS A 43 0.44 6.88 -18.82
CA HIS A 43 1.09 5.73 -19.48
C HIS A 43 1.53 4.68 -18.45
N LEU A 44 1.96 5.09 -17.25
CA LEU A 44 2.26 4.17 -16.15
C LEU A 44 1.00 3.43 -15.67
N GLU A 45 -0.11 4.13 -15.56
CA GLU A 45 -1.40 3.53 -15.18
C GLU A 45 -1.86 2.51 -16.24
N GLU A 46 -1.84 2.88 -17.53
CA GLU A 46 -2.16 1.98 -18.63
C GLU A 46 -1.23 0.75 -18.67
N SER A 47 0.07 0.95 -18.50
CA SER A 47 1.05 -0.13 -18.45
C SER A 47 0.82 -1.07 -17.26
N THR A 48 0.47 -0.50 -16.09
CA THR A 48 0.15 -1.27 -14.89
C THR A 48 -1.10 -2.11 -15.08
N GLN A 49 -2.13 -1.57 -15.74
CA GLN A 49 -3.35 -2.30 -16.08
C GLN A 49 -3.08 -3.46 -17.04
N ILE A 50 -2.28 -3.21 -18.09
CA ILE A 50 -1.89 -4.26 -19.06
C ILE A 50 -1.08 -5.36 -18.36
N MET A 51 -0.09 -4.99 -17.54
CA MET A 51 0.69 -5.95 -16.77
C MET A 51 -0.18 -6.75 -15.80
N GLY A 52 -1.15 -6.10 -15.15
CA GLY A 52 -2.11 -6.77 -14.27
C GLY A 52 -2.92 -7.84 -15.01
N ALA A 53 -3.41 -7.53 -16.22
CA ALA A 53 -4.13 -8.49 -17.06
C ALA A 53 -3.22 -9.65 -17.50
N MET A 54 -1.99 -9.38 -17.93
CA MET A 54 -1.02 -10.41 -18.33
C MET A 54 -0.65 -11.32 -17.15
N VAL A 55 -0.45 -10.74 -15.97
CA VAL A 55 -0.15 -11.48 -14.73
C VAL A 55 -1.35 -12.35 -14.36
N GLN A 56 -2.57 -11.83 -14.47
CA GLN A 56 -3.78 -12.60 -14.19
C GLN A 56 -3.92 -13.81 -15.13
N ASP A 57 -3.66 -13.63 -16.42
CA ASP A 57 -3.66 -14.75 -17.38
C ASP A 57 -2.56 -15.78 -17.08
N ALA A 58 -1.38 -15.34 -16.67
CA ALA A 58 -0.29 -16.23 -16.26
C ALA A 58 -0.64 -17.04 -15.00
N PHE A 59 -1.43 -16.49 -14.06
CA PHE A 59 -1.86 -17.20 -12.85
C PHE A 59 -2.75 -18.41 -13.16
N TYR A 60 -3.50 -18.41 -14.27
CA TYR A 60 -4.30 -19.58 -14.66
C TYR A 60 -3.44 -20.81 -15.02
N MET A 61 -2.14 -20.60 -15.26
CA MET A 61 -1.18 -21.66 -15.53
C MET A 61 -0.44 -22.16 -14.27
N LEU A 62 -0.66 -21.51 -13.10
CA LEU A 62 0.07 -21.80 -11.89
C LEU A 62 -0.57 -22.93 -11.07
N ASP A 63 0.25 -23.58 -10.24
CA ASP A 63 -0.20 -24.58 -9.25
C ASP A 63 -0.83 -23.88 -8.03
N ASN A 64 -1.78 -24.54 -7.38
CA ASN A 64 -2.39 -24.10 -6.12
C ASN A 64 -1.36 -23.74 -5.03
N LYS A 65 -0.18 -24.34 -5.07
CA LYS A 65 0.94 -24.04 -4.17
C LYS A 65 1.37 -22.57 -4.17
N VAL A 66 1.20 -21.88 -5.28
CA VAL A 66 1.60 -20.46 -5.37
C VAL A 66 0.76 -19.61 -4.43
N LEU A 67 -0.56 -19.80 -4.44
CA LEU A 67 -1.45 -19.09 -3.51
C LEU A 67 -1.23 -19.54 -2.07
N LEU A 68 -1.04 -20.84 -1.82
CA LEU A 68 -0.69 -21.34 -0.48
C LEU A 68 0.57 -20.68 0.07
N ASN A 69 1.64 -20.63 -0.72
CA ASN A 69 2.90 -20.01 -0.31
C ASN A 69 2.71 -18.50 -0.04
N CYS A 70 1.96 -17.81 -0.90
CA CYS A 70 1.66 -16.39 -0.72
C CYS A 70 0.90 -16.14 0.58
N LEU A 71 -0.15 -16.91 0.86
CA LEU A 71 -0.95 -16.74 2.08
C LEU A 71 -0.17 -17.10 3.35
N ASN A 72 0.64 -18.16 3.34
CA ASN A 72 1.50 -18.49 4.47
C ASN A 72 2.53 -17.38 4.73
N SER A 73 3.17 -16.87 3.67
CA SER A 73 4.08 -15.72 3.79
C SER A 73 3.38 -14.46 4.28
N ALA A 74 2.10 -14.26 3.91
CA ALA A 74 1.31 -13.15 4.42
C ALA A 74 1.03 -13.28 5.92
N VAL A 75 0.71 -14.47 6.42
CA VAL A 75 0.54 -14.73 7.85
C VAL A 75 1.81 -14.35 8.62
N ASP A 76 2.97 -14.84 8.17
CA ASP A 76 4.25 -14.54 8.81
C ASP A 76 4.58 -13.04 8.77
N ALA A 77 4.34 -12.39 7.64
CA ALA A 77 4.56 -10.96 7.48
C ALA A 77 3.66 -10.13 8.41
N HIS A 78 2.38 -10.52 8.59
CA HIS A 78 1.47 -9.85 9.50
C HIS A 78 1.88 -10.03 10.97
N HIS A 79 2.37 -11.20 11.37
CA HIS A 79 2.94 -11.40 12.69
C HIS A 79 4.15 -10.49 12.94
N ASN A 80 5.08 -10.41 11.99
CA ASN A 80 6.26 -9.55 12.09
C ASN A 80 5.87 -8.06 12.14
N TRP A 81 4.89 -7.66 11.34
CA TRP A 81 4.37 -6.29 11.35
C TRP A 81 3.74 -5.94 12.71
N LEU A 82 2.94 -6.85 13.26
CA LEU A 82 2.30 -6.67 14.56
C LEU A 82 3.34 -6.62 15.70
N ASN A 83 4.40 -7.43 15.65
CA ASN A 83 5.49 -7.39 16.61
C ASN A 83 6.20 -6.01 16.57
N THR A 84 6.43 -5.47 15.38
CA THR A 84 7.00 -4.11 15.23
C THR A 84 6.07 -3.06 15.84
N LEU A 85 4.77 -3.18 15.62
CA LEU A 85 3.77 -2.27 16.21
C LEU A 85 3.74 -2.38 17.75
N ALA A 86 3.87 -3.60 18.29
CA ALA A 86 3.96 -3.85 19.74
C ALA A 86 5.17 -3.16 20.36
N GLU A 87 6.34 -3.27 19.72
CA GLU A 87 7.55 -2.58 20.19
C GLU A 87 7.39 -1.06 20.15
N MET A 88 6.75 -0.51 19.09
CA MET A 88 6.42 0.92 19.01
C MET A 88 5.48 1.34 20.15
N ALA A 89 4.47 0.52 20.46
CA ALA A 89 3.53 0.78 21.55
C ALA A 89 4.20 0.75 22.93
N GLN A 90 5.17 -0.13 23.14
CA GLN A 90 5.88 -0.27 24.42
C GLN A 90 6.92 0.83 24.63
N THR A 91 7.65 1.20 23.57
CA THR A 91 8.79 2.10 23.68
C THR A 91 8.47 3.56 23.36
N GLY A 92 7.36 3.83 22.70
CA GLY A 92 7.05 5.16 22.18
C GLY A 92 8.01 5.62 21.09
N THR A 93 8.75 4.69 20.46
CA THR A 93 9.79 5.01 19.48
C THR A 93 9.33 4.63 18.08
N LEU A 94 9.55 5.50 17.10
CA LEU A 94 9.22 5.24 15.70
C LEU A 94 10.10 4.11 15.13
N LYS A 95 9.47 3.20 14.43
CA LYS A 95 10.13 2.16 13.63
C LYS A 95 9.64 2.21 12.19
N VAL A 96 10.44 1.63 11.27
CA VAL A 96 10.03 1.49 9.88
C VAL A 96 8.91 0.46 9.81
N LEU A 97 7.75 0.89 9.29
CA LEU A 97 6.56 0.06 9.17
C LEU A 97 5.84 0.38 7.85
N GLN A 98 5.50 -0.68 7.08
CA GLN A 98 4.70 -0.47 5.87
C GLN A 98 3.25 -0.20 6.23
N THR A 99 2.76 0.99 5.94
CA THR A 99 1.38 1.43 6.24
C THR A 99 0.46 1.46 5.02
N ASP A 100 1.02 1.34 3.82
CA ASP A 100 0.25 1.24 2.59
C ASP A 100 -0.05 -0.23 2.31
N CYS A 101 -1.30 -0.63 2.48
CA CYS A 101 -1.75 -2.02 2.26
C CYS A 101 -1.57 -2.49 0.82
N THR A 102 -1.47 -1.60 -0.15
CA THR A 102 -1.27 -1.96 -1.57
C THR A 102 0.19 -2.30 -1.88
N LYS A 103 1.13 -1.87 -1.03
CA LYS A 103 2.58 -2.03 -1.21
C LYS A 103 3.21 -3.12 -0.33
N CYS A 104 2.43 -3.82 0.46
CA CYS A 104 2.92 -5.01 1.17
C CYS A 104 2.88 -6.25 0.26
N GLY A 105 3.58 -7.32 0.64
CA GLY A 105 3.65 -8.55 -0.16
C GLY A 105 2.27 -9.14 -0.49
N LEU A 106 1.35 -9.16 0.47
CA LEU A 106 -0.04 -9.59 0.22
C LEU A 106 -0.75 -8.61 -0.72
N GLY A 107 -0.59 -7.30 -0.54
CA GLY A 107 -1.24 -6.29 -1.37
C GLY A 107 -0.87 -6.45 -2.84
N HIS A 108 0.41 -6.57 -3.15
CA HIS A 108 0.84 -6.81 -4.54
C HIS A 108 0.17 -8.04 -5.15
N PHE A 109 0.08 -9.15 -4.39
CA PHE A 109 -0.56 -10.37 -4.87
C PHE A 109 -2.09 -10.20 -4.97
N TYR A 110 -2.73 -9.62 -3.97
CA TYR A 110 -4.18 -9.44 -3.89
C TYR A 110 -4.74 -8.65 -5.08
N TYR A 111 -4.08 -7.57 -5.46
CA TYR A 111 -4.51 -6.72 -6.58
C TYR A 111 -4.13 -7.29 -7.95
N ALA A 112 -3.11 -8.14 -8.02
CA ALA A 112 -2.73 -8.82 -9.25
C ALA A 112 -3.58 -10.08 -9.54
N PHE A 113 -4.17 -10.69 -8.51
CA PHE A 113 -4.86 -11.97 -8.60
C PHE A 113 -6.32 -11.87 -8.12
N LYS A 114 -7.24 -12.47 -8.88
CA LYS A 114 -8.63 -12.65 -8.48
C LYS A 114 -9.01 -14.12 -8.60
N PRO A 115 -9.32 -14.81 -7.48
CA PRO A 115 -9.74 -16.22 -7.52
C PRO A 115 -11.06 -16.35 -8.25
N VAL A 116 -11.23 -17.46 -8.98
CA VAL A 116 -12.49 -17.79 -9.68
C VAL A 116 -13.35 -18.79 -8.90
N ASN A 117 -12.75 -19.54 -7.98
CA ASN A 117 -13.50 -20.49 -7.15
C ASN A 117 -14.46 -19.75 -6.21
N PRO A 118 -15.78 -20.05 -6.22
CA PRO A 118 -16.78 -19.31 -5.44
C PRO A 118 -16.56 -19.34 -3.92
N GLN A 119 -16.07 -20.45 -3.39
CA GLN A 119 -15.81 -20.59 -1.94
C GLN A 119 -14.67 -19.68 -1.48
N ILE A 120 -13.61 -19.56 -2.30
CA ILE A 120 -12.49 -18.67 -2.03
C ILE A 120 -12.92 -17.22 -2.24
N LEU A 121 -13.64 -16.94 -3.34
CA LEU A 121 -14.06 -15.59 -3.72
C LEU A 121 -14.89 -14.91 -2.63
N GLN A 122 -15.75 -15.67 -1.93
CA GLN A 122 -16.56 -15.13 -0.85
C GLN A 122 -15.70 -14.55 0.29
N ILE A 123 -14.64 -15.25 0.69
CA ILE A 123 -13.71 -14.78 1.73
C ILE A 123 -12.82 -13.69 1.16
N TRP A 124 -12.29 -13.91 -0.05
CA TRP A 124 -11.37 -13.01 -0.73
C TRP A 124 -11.89 -11.58 -0.83
N ASN A 125 -13.14 -11.40 -1.24
CA ASN A 125 -13.74 -10.07 -1.34
C ASN A 125 -13.83 -9.31 -0.02
N GLY A 126 -13.82 -10.01 1.12
CA GLY A 126 -13.82 -9.41 2.46
C GLY A 126 -12.43 -9.02 2.96
N LEU A 127 -11.36 -9.57 2.36
CA LEU A 127 -9.99 -9.35 2.84
C LEU A 127 -9.53 -7.91 2.68
N GLU A 128 -9.89 -7.22 1.59
CA GLU A 128 -9.41 -5.88 1.28
C GLU A 128 -9.71 -4.88 2.39
N SER A 129 -10.96 -4.82 2.82
CA SER A 129 -11.38 -3.87 3.86
C SER A 129 -10.69 -4.14 5.20
N LYS A 130 -10.57 -5.41 5.60
CA LYS A 130 -9.87 -5.81 6.82
C LYS A 130 -8.37 -5.51 6.74
N HIS A 131 -7.73 -5.85 5.63
CA HIS A 131 -6.32 -5.60 5.37
C HIS A 131 -5.98 -4.11 5.37
N LYS A 132 -6.81 -3.30 4.72
CA LYS A 132 -6.69 -1.84 4.75
C LYS A 132 -6.82 -1.30 6.17
N THR A 133 -7.84 -1.74 6.92
CA THR A 133 -8.05 -1.35 8.31
C THR A 133 -6.85 -1.72 9.18
N PHE A 134 -6.30 -2.92 9.02
CA PHE A 134 -5.09 -3.34 9.73
C PHE A 134 -3.93 -2.37 9.52
N HIS A 135 -3.65 -1.99 8.28
CA HIS A 135 -2.56 -1.05 7.97
C HIS A 135 -2.81 0.38 8.48
N THR A 136 -4.08 0.82 8.64
CA THR A 136 -4.39 2.15 9.20
C THR A 136 -3.92 2.29 10.64
N TYR A 137 -3.90 1.21 11.44
CA TYR A 137 -3.37 1.25 12.81
C TYR A 137 -1.88 1.60 12.84
N GLY A 138 -1.11 1.22 11.84
CA GLY A 138 0.29 1.66 11.70
C GLY A 138 0.40 3.17 11.50
N THR A 139 -0.44 3.72 10.63
CA THR A 139 -0.51 5.18 10.41
C THR A 139 -0.92 5.93 11.68
N GLU A 140 -1.92 5.40 12.41
CA GLU A 140 -2.36 5.97 13.68
C GLU A 140 -1.25 5.94 14.73
N MET A 141 -0.56 4.81 14.86
CA MET A 141 0.58 4.64 15.77
C MET A 141 1.68 5.65 15.49
N ILE A 142 2.10 5.80 14.24
CA ILE A 142 3.12 6.76 13.82
C ILE A 142 2.68 8.18 14.18
N ARG A 143 1.44 8.54 13.86
CA ARG A 143 0.91 9.89 14.16
C ARG A 143 0.87 10.17 15.65
N CYS A 144 0.44 9.22 16.48
CA CYS A 144 0.38 9.38 17.95
C CYS A 144 1.77 9.58 18.54
N ILE A 145 2.77 8.80 18.12
CA ILE A 145 4.15 8.97 18.58
C ILE A 145 4.69 10.35 18.18
N GLN A 146 4.49 10.76 16.91
CA GLN A 146 4.98 12.06 16.41
C GLN A 146 4.34 13.26 17.12
N SER A 147 3.10 13.12 17.57
CA SER A 147 2.38 14.17 18.31
C SER A 147 2.56 14.09 19.83
N GLY A 148 3.31 13.12 20.34
CA GLY A 148 3.54 12.94 21.78
C GLY A 148 2.35 12.36 22.55
N HIS A 149 1.32 11.84 21.88
CA HIS A 149 0.13 11.24 22.51
C HIS A 149 0.36 9.77 22.90
N ASN A 150 1.40 9.51 23.67
CA ASN A 150 1.83 8.15 24.01
C ASN A 150 0.83 7.34 24.85
N GLY A 151 -0.16 7.99 25.46
CA GLY A 151 -1.20 7.31 26.26
C GLY A 151 -2.15 6.42 25.44
N GLU A 152 -2.24 6.62 24.13
CA GLU A 152 -3.14 5.89 23.23
C GLU A 152 -2.49 4.68 22.54
N LEU A 153 -1.15 4.58 22.59
CA LEU A 153 -0.39 3.60 21.80
C LEU A 153 -0.79 2.16 22.09
N GLN A 154 -1.01 1.82 23.36
CA GLN A 154 -1.42 0.47 23.75
C GLN A 154 -2.82 0.12 23.25
N GLN A 155 -3.74 1.08 23.20
CA GLN A 155 -5.09 0.87 22.68
C GLN A 155 -5.07 0.65 21.15
N ILE A 156 -4.23 1.40 20.43
CA ILE A 156 -4.03 1.22 18.97
C ILE A 156 -3.49 -0.18 18.70
N TYR A 157 -2.49 -0.63 19.46
CA TYR A 157 -1.94 -1.98 19.34
C TYR A 157 -3.01 -3.06 19.57
N GLN A 158 -3.82 -2.94 20.63
CA GLN A 158 -4.89 -3.93 20.91
C GLN A 158 -5.92 -4.01 19.77
N LYS A 159 -6.29 -2.89 19.16
CA LYS A 159 -7.18 -2.86 17.99
C LYS A 159 -6.53 -3.54 16.78
N ALA A 160 -5.25 -3.26 16.54
CA ALA A 160 -4.49 -3.89 15.47
C ALA A 160 -4.37 -5.41 15.68
N GLU A 161 -4.11 -5.85 16.92
CA GLU A 161 -4.03 -7.26 17.28
C GLU A 161 -5.35 -7.99 17.02
N ALA A 162 -6.48 -7.42 17.45
CA ALA A 162 -7.80 -7.98 17.19
C ALA A 162 -8.08 -8.09 15.67
N CYS A 163 -7.82 -7.02 14.92
CA CYS A 163 -7.98 -7.00 13.47
C CYS A 163 -7.07 -8.04 12.77
N SER A 164 -5.83 -8.19 13.24
CA SER A 164 -4.88 -9.19 12.74
C SER A 164 -5.39 -10.62 12.95
N LYS A 165 -5.96 -10.93 14.11
CA LYS A 165 -6.53 -12.25 14.41
C LYS A 165 -7.64 -12.61 13.42
N ASP A 166 -8.54 -11.68 13.15
CA ASP A 166 -9.63 -11.88 12.19
C ASP A 166 -9.11 -12.07 10.75
N LEU A 167 -8.13 -11.27 10.35
CA LEU A 167 -7.53 -11.35 9.03
C LEU A 167 -6.77 -12.68 8.82
N ILE A 168 -6.01 -13.12 9.82
CA ILE A 168 -5.29 -14.40 9.79
C ILE A 168 -6.27 -15.58 9.76
N ALA A 169 -7.40 -15.50 10.46
CA ALA A 169 -8.45 -16.52 10.41
C ALA A 169 -9.05 -16.66 9.01
N ASP A 170 -9.23 -15.55 8.29
CA ASP A 170 -9.66 -15.57 6.90
C ASP A 170 -8.60 -16.22 5.99
N PHE A 171 -7.31 -15.87 6.13
CA PHE A 171 -6.22 -16.52 5.38
C PHE A 171 -6.19 -18.02 5.62
N GLN A 172 -6.27 -18.46 6.87
CA GLN A 172 -6.29 -19.87 7.23
C GLN A 172 -7.53 -20.60 6.67
N SER A 173 -8.66 -19.90 6.54
CA SER A 173 -9.86 -20.47 5.93
C SER A 173 -9.66 -20.67 4.43
N VAL A 174 -9.08 -19.71 3.73
CA VAL A 174 -8.71 -19.85 2.30
C VAL A 174 -7.69 -20.96 2.12
N ILE A 175 -6.65 -21.04 2.96
CA ILE A 175 -5.63 -22.11 2.93
C ILE A 175 -6.29 -23.48 3.01
N ARG A 176 -7.19 -23.70 3.98
CA ARG A 176 -7.90 -24.98 4.13
C ARG A 176 -8.73 -25.35 2.90
N ILE A 177 -9.41 -24.39 2.30
CA ILE A 177 -10.19 -24.62 1.07
C ILE A 177 -9.24 -25.04 -0.07
N ILE A 178 -8.12 -24.35 -0.26
CA ILE A 178 -7.14 -24.67 -1.30
C ILE A 178 -6.54 -26.06 -1.10
N GLU A 179 -6.19 -26.41 0.15
CA GLU A 179 -5.66 -27.74 0.49
C GLU A 179 -6.67 -28.85 0.21
N SER A 180 -7.96 -28.62 0.50
CA SER A 180 -9.03 -29.58 0.16
C SER A 180 -9.17 -29.74 -1.36
N LEU A 181 -9.29 -28.64 -2.09
CA LEU A 181 -9.38 -28.66 -3.55
C LEU A 181 -8.17 -29.33 -4.21
N SER A 182 -6.98 -29.10 -3.66
CA SER A 182 -5.74 -29.72 -4.15
C SER A 182 -5.71 -31.23 -3.98
N LYS A 183 -6.29 -31.75 -2.89
CA LYS A 183 -6.45 -33.22 -2.66
C LYS A 183 -7.39 -33.84 -3.69
N ASP A 184 -8.41 -33.10 -4.10
CA ASP A 184 -9.38 -33.54 -5.10
C ASP A 184 -8.88 -33.31 -6.54
N GLY A 185 -7.64 -32.83 -6.72
CA GLY A 185 -7.02 -32.55 -8.02
C GLY A 185 -7.59 -31.29 -8.70
N ILE A 186 -8.35 -30.48 -7.98
CA ILE A 186 -9.00 -29.26 -8.51
C ILE A 186 -8.00 -28.10 -8.46
N ARG A 187 -7.81 -27.43 -9.60
CA ARG A 187 -6.98 -26.22 -9.71
C ARG A 187 -7.84 -24.98 -9.51
N ILE A 188 -7.40 -24.11 -8.61
CA ILE A 188 -8.12 -22.86 -8.27
C ILE A 188 -7.96 -21.77 -9.32
N PHE A 189 -7.01 -21.93 -10.23
CA PHE A 189 -6.69 -20.98 -11.31
C PHE A 189 -7.35 -21.35 -12.64
N GLU A 190 -8.03 -22.49 -12.75
CA GLU A 190 -8.78 -22.85 -13.95
C GLU A 190 -10.12 -22.13 -13.96
N ARG A 191 -10.43 -21.49 -15.09
CA ARG A 191 -11.81 -21.06 -15.37
C ARG A 191 -12.66 -22.33 -15.55
N GLU A 192 -13.80 -22.39 -14.90
CA GLU A 192 -14.78 -23.42 -15.21
C GLU A 192 -15.11 -23.34 -16.74
N THR A 193 -14.66 -24.33 -17.47
CA THR A 193 -14.86 -24.44 -18.94
C THR A 193 -16.29 -24.85 -19.29
N ASN A 194 -17.26 -24.57 -18.43
CA ASN A 194 -18.68 -24.86 -18.68
C ASN A 194 -19.45 -23.58 -19.05
N VAL A 195 -19.07 -22.95 -20.19
CA VAL A 195 -20.02 -22.14 -20.95
C VAL A 195 -20.32 -22.97 -22.22
N PRO A 196 -21.52 -23.58 -22.39
CA PRO A 196 -21.92 -24.11 -23.67
C PRO A 196 -21.92 -22.97 -24.68
N MET A 197 -21.22 -23.19 -25.81
CA MET A 197 -21.31 -22.32 -26.98
C MET A 197 -22.73 -22.28 -27.51
#